data_05d44471030d81a29e8ba7a2320d6f09
#
_entry.id   05d44471030d81a29e8ba7a2320d6f09
#
_cell.length_a   1.000
_cell.length_b   1.000
_cell.length_c   1.000
_cell.angle_alpha   90.00
_cell.angle_beta   90.00
_cell.angle_gamma   90.00
#
_symmetry.space_group_name_H-M   'P 1'
#
loop_
_entity.id
_entity.type
_entity.pdbx_description
1 polymer ?
#
loop_
_entity_poly.entity_id
_entity_poly.type
_entity_poly.pdbx_seq_one_letter_code
_entity_poly.pdbx_strand_id
1 'polypeptide(L)'
;MKLYLLRHGRSPSASAAGVAKDFDRPISSAGRAEVRKAARHMSGRGARPVLILHSPLRRAAETAQEAAAVLKPTQGLEVFAPLANELSAEDLAGRLRQRCQDLSEVLAIGHQPQLGELIAVLSKTIFNLKPAGLVALDVKDQGPAAFLWACNPEDLPVP
;
A
#
# COMPACT_ATOMS: atom_id res chain seq x y z
N MET A 1 -13.55 0.32 -9.38
CA MET A 1 -12.83 -0.37 -8.29
C MET A 1 -12.14 0.66 -7.41
N LYS A 2 -12.31 0.55 -6.12
CA LYS A 2 -11.53 1.36 -5.18
C LYS A 2 -10.19 0.70 -4.93
N LEU A 3 -9.14 1.44 -5.20
CA LEU A 3 -7.76 1.01 -5.00
C LEU A 3 -7.12 1.87 -3.92
N TYR A 4 -6.70 1.21 -2.84
CA TYR A 4 -5.94 1.85 -1.77
C TYR A 4 -4.48 1.49 -1.96
N LEU A 5 -3.61 2.49 -1.90
CA LEU A 5 -2.17 2.32 -2.02
C LEU A 5 -1.52 2.70 -0.70
N LEU A 6 -0.80 1.77 -0.11
CA LEU A 6 -0.14 1.96 1.19
C LEU A 6 1.36 1.70 1.01
N ARG A 7 2.19 2.70 1.31
CA ARG A 7 3.63 2.47 1.41
C ARG A 7 3.91 1.70 2.69
N HIS A 8 4.82 0.71 2.61
CA HIS A 8 5.20 -0.07 3.79
C HIS A 8 5.59 0.85 4.96
N GLY A 9 5.45 0.35 6.18
CA GLY A 9 5.80 1.07 7.40
C GLY A 9 7.29 1.31 7.55
N ARG A 10 7.67 2.16 8.51
CA ARG A 10 9.08 2.46 8.80
C ARG A 10 9.88 1.19 9.04
N SER A 11 11.06 1.14 8.42
CA SER A 11 11.95 0.00 8.44
C SER A 11 13.36 0.46 8.80
N PRO A 12 14.04 -0.18 9.78
CA PRO A 12 15.43 0.13 10.06
C PRO A 12 16.31 -0.29 8.88
N SER A 13 17.52 0.27 8.78
CA SER A 13 18.50 -0.17 7.79
C SER A 13 18.85 -1.65 8.01
N ALA A 14 19.38 -2.30 6.98
CA ALA A 14 19.83 -3.70 7.11
C ALA A 14 20.84 -3.86 8.25
N SER A 15 21.78 -2.93 8.36
CA SER A 15 22.79 -2.89 9.43
C SER A 15 22.12 -2.78 10.81
N ALA A 16 21.22 -1.83 11.00
CA ALA A 16 20.52 -1.64 12.28
C ALA A 16 19.63 -2.83 12.66
N ALA A 17 19.06 -3.50 11.67
CA ALA A 17 18.21 -4.68 11.88
C ALA A 17 19.01 -5.97 12.06
N GLY A 18 20.33 -5.96 11.83
CA GLY A 18 21.17 -7.16 11.92
C GLY A 18 20.92 -8.16 10.81
N VAL A 19 20.44 -7.72 9.63
CA VAL A 19 20.20 -8.58 8.47
C VAL A 19 21.18 -8.26 7.34
N ALA A 20 21.51 -9.29 6.52
CA ALA A 20 22.49 -9.14 5.45
C ALA A 20 21.93 -8.50 4.19
N LYS A 21 20.62 -8.66 3.93
CA LYS A 21 19.98 -8.25 2.67
C LYS A 21 18.89 -7.22 2.92
N ASP A 22 18.78 -6.25 1.99
CA ASP A 22 17.67 -5.28 1.98
C ASP A 22 16.30 -5.97 1.99
N PHE A 23 16.17 -7.06 1.25
CA PHE A 23 14.95 -7.87 1.17
C PHE A 23 14.44 -8.30 2.55
N ASP A 24 15.34 -8.59 3.48
CA ASP A 24 15.02 -9.16 4.81
C ASP A 24 14.81 -8.09 5.88
N ARG A 25 14.82 -6.80 5.52
CA ARG A 25 14.58 -5.71 6.47
C ARG A 25 13.15 -5.76 7.01
N PRO A 26 12.96 -5.81 8.34
CA PRO A 26 11.62 -5.76 8.95
C PRO A 26 11.09 -4.35 9.03
N ILE A 27 9.82 -4.18 9.40
CA ILE A 27 9.32 -2.90 9.88
C ILE A 27 9.68 -2.73 11.36
N SER A 28 9.80 -1.47 11.80
CA SER A 28 10.06 -1.16 13.20
C SER A 28 8.77 -1.24 14.04
N SER A 29 8.91 -1.23 15.36
CA SER A 29 7.75 -1.14 16.28
C SER A 29 6.92 0.12 16.02
N ALA A 30 7.58 1.26 15.80
CA ALA A 30 6.89 2.49 15.43
C ALA A 30 6.18 2.35 14.07
N GLY A 31 6.81 1.68 13.10
CA GLY A 31 6.21 1.39 11.81
C GLY A 31 4.97 0.53 11.93
N ARG A 32 4.99 -0.51 12.77
CA ARG A 32 3.81 -1.35 13.03
C ARG A 32 2.65 -0.53 13.59
N ALA A 33 2.92 0.34 14.55
CA ALA A 33 1.90 1.21 15.15
C ALA A 33 1.30 2.16 14.11
N GLU A 34 2.13 2.76 13.27
CA GLU A 34 1.67 3.66 12.20
C GLU A 34 0.83 2.94 11.16
N VAL A 35 1.20 1.71 10.78
CA VAL A 35 0.41 0.89 9.84
C VAL A 35 -0.97 0.57 10.42
N ARG A 36 -1.03 0.15 11.69
CA ARG A 36 -2.32 -0.11 12.34
C ARG A 36 -3.20 1.14 12.39
N LYS A 37 -2.61 2.29 12.64
CA LYS A 37 -3.30 3.58 12.66
C LYS A 37 -3.86 3.92 11.27
N ALA A 38 -3.06 3.73 10.22
CA ALA A 38 -3.49 3.92 8.83
C ALA A 38 -4.66 3.00 8.49
N ALA A 39 -4.57 1.72 8.86
CA ALA A 39 -5.62 0.74 8.60
C ALA A 39 -6.92 1.10 9.34
N ARG A 40 -6.83 1.55 10.58
CA ARG A 40 -8.00 2.03 11.33
C ARG A 40 -8.62 3.27 10.69
N HIS A 41 -7.79 4.18 10.18
CA HIS A 41 -8.28 5.35 9.44
C HIS A 41 -9.05 4.95 8.19
N MET A 42 -8.52 4.01 7.40
CA MET A 42 -9.22 3.44 6.24
C MET A 42 -10.58 2.88 6.65
N SER A 43 -10.59 2.02 7.66
CA SER A 43 -11.82 1.40 8.15
C SER A 43 -12.85 2.43 8.60
N GLY A 44 -12.40 3.46 9.31
CA GLY A 44 -13.24 4.57 9.74
C GLY A 44 -13.83 5.39 8.60
N ARG A 45 -13.17 5.42 7.45
CA ARG A 45 -13.68 6.05 6.23
C ARG A 45 -14.55 5.11 5.38
N GLY A 46 -14.87 3.94 5.88
CA GLY A 46 -15.72 2.99 5.19
C GLY A 46 -15.01 2.06 4.21
N ALA A 47 -13.68 2.08 4.18
CA ALA A 47 -12.92 1.18 3.31
C ALA A 47 -13.11 -0.28 3.75
N ARG A 48 -13.36 -1.16 2.77
CA ARG A 48 -13.56 -2.59 2.99
C ARG A 48 -12.85 -3.37 1.89
N PRO A 49 -11.50 -3.34 1.85
CA PRO A 49 -10.77 -4.10 0.84
C PRO A 49 -11.05 -5.60 1.02
N VAL A 50 -11.37 -6.26 -0.07
CA VAL A 50 -11.61 -7.72 -0.06
C VAL A 50 -10.32 -8.50 -0.18
N LEU A 51 -9.26 -7.88 -0.70
CA LEU A 51 -7.94 -8.49 -0.92
C LEU A 51 -6.85 -7.48 -0.59
N ILE A 52 -5.78 -7.95 0.02
CA ILE A 52 -4.54 -7.17 0.19
C ILE A 52 -3.45 -7.81 -0.65
N LEU A 53 -2.96 -7.06 -1.65
CA LEU A 53 -1.78 -7.41 -2.43
C LEU A 53 -0.56 -6.75 -1.81
N HIS A 54 0.56 -7.44 -1.74
CA HIS A 54 1.77 -6.85 -1.19
C HIS A 54 3.03 -7.31 -1.90
N SER A 55 4.05 -6.45 -1.86
CA SER A 55 5.40 -6.77 -2.33
C SER A 55 5.96 -7.99 -1.59
N PRO A 56 6.80 -8.79 -2.24
CA PRO A 56 7.47 -9.92 -1.57
C PRO A 56 8.50 -9.53 -0.52
N LEU A 57 8.94 -8.26 -0.48
CA LEU A 57 9.92 -7.82 0.51
C LEU A 57 9.33 -7.87 1.91
N ARG A 58 10.14 -8.30 2.89
CA ARG A 58 9.69 -8.53 4.27
C ARG A 58 8.94 -7.34 4.88
N ARG A 59 9.45 -6.11 4.71
CA ARG A 59 8.80 -4.92 5.27
C ARG A 59 7.40 -4.68 4.72
N ALA A 60 7.15 -5.05 3.46
CA ALA A 60 5.80 -4.97 2.87
C ALA A 60 4.91 -6.11 3.35
N ALA A 61 5.45 -7.32 3.46
CA ALA A 61 4.71 -8.48 3.99
C ALA A 61 4.28 -8.25 5.45
N GLU A 62 5.16 -7.71 6.27
CA GLU A 62 4.83 -7.37 7.67
C GLU A 62 3.82 -6.23 7.76
N THR A 63 3.91 -5.25 6.87
CA THR A 63 2.90 -4.19 6.75
C THR A 63 1.54 -4.79 6.42
N ALA A 64 1.50 -5.73 5.48
CA ALA A 64 0.26 -6.41 5.08
C ALA A 64 -0.37 -7.18 6.25
N GLN A 65 0.43 -7.87 7.04
CA GLN A 65 -0.05 -8.60 8.22
C GLN A 65 -0.69 -7.65 9.24
N GLU A 66 -0.06 -6.52 9.52
CA GLU A 66 -0.60 -5.51 10.44
C GLU A 66 -1.90 -4.90 9.92
N ALA A 67 -1.95 -4.58 8.64
CA ALA A 67 -3.15 -4.03 8.00
C ALA A 67 -4.29 -5.05 8.01
N ALA A 68 -4.00 -6.32 7.70
CA ALA A 68 -5.00 -7.39 7.66
C ALA A 68 -5.63 -7.65 9.02
N ALA A 69 -4.88 -7.52 10.10
CA ALA A 69 -5.39 -7.69 11.46
C ALA A 69 -6.52 -6.68 11.77
N VAL A 70 -6.46 -5.49 11.18
CA VAL A 70 -7.48 -4.46 11.33
C VAL A 70 -8.59 -4.59 10.29
N LEU A 71 -8.21 -4.75 9.01
CA LEU A 71 -9.16 -4.68 7.89
C LEU A 71 -9.88 -6.00 7.61
N LYS A 72 -9.28 -7.12 7.98
CA LYS A 72 -9.86 -8.48 7.82
C LYS A 72 -10.40 -8.75 6.41
N PRO A 73 -9.52 -8.67 5.38
CA PRO A 73 -9.96 -8.87 4.01
C PRO A 73 -10.52 -10.29 3.80
N THR A 74 -11.68 -10.40 3.14
CA THR A 74 -12.37 -11.69 2.97
C THR A 74 -11.59 -12.68 2.11
N GLN A 75 -10.76 -12.17 1.17
CA GLN A 75 -9.90 -13.00 0.31
C GLN A 75 -8.45 -13.05 0.82
N GLY A 76 -8.15 -12.45 1.96
CA GLY A 76 -6.85 -12.55 2.62
C GLY A 76 -5.74 -11.72 1.99
N LEU A 77 -4.52 -12.22 2.16
CA LEU A 77 -3.28 -11.61 1.69
C LEU A 77 -2.74 -12.40 0.50
N GLU A 78 -2.15 -11.68 -0.47
CA GLU A 78 -1.50 -12.31 -1.61
C GLU A 78 -0.20 -11.58 -1.92
N VAL A 79 0.90 -12.34 -2.06
CA VAL A 79 2.16 -11.79 -2.58
C VAL A 79 1.96 -11.43 -4.04
N PHE A 80 2.29 -10.19 -4.39
CA PHE A 80 2.15 -9.70 -5.76
C PHE A 80 3.48 -9.11 -6.23
N ALA A 81 4.25 -9.92 -6.96
CA ALA A 81 5.60 -9.58 -7.39
C ALA A 81 5.72 -8.23 -8.12
N PRO A 82 4.73 -7.79 -8.94
CA PRO A 82 4.80 -6.48 -9.58
C PRO A 82 4.96 -5.28 -8.62
N LEU A 83 4.66 -5.45 -7.34
CA LEU A 83 4.82 -4.40 -6.32
C LEU A 83 6.24 -4.32 -5.74
N ALA A 84 7.19 -5.07 -6.27
CA ALA A 84 8.57 -5.14 -5.76
C ALA A 84 9.44 -3.93 -6.13
N ASN A 85 8.87 -2.86 -6.67
CA ASN A 85 9.58 -1.62 -7.04
C ASN A 85 10.54 -1.77 -8.23
N GLU A 86 10.25 -2.72 -9.12
CA GLU A 86 11.10 -3.02 -10.29
C GLU A 86 10.46 -2.63 -11.61
N LEU A 87 9.13 -2.73 -11.72
CA LEU A 87 8.39 -2.40 -12.93
C LEU A 87 8.13 -0.89 -13.05
N SER A 88 7.91 -0.42 -14.29
CA SER A 88 7.37 0.92 -14.52
C SER A 88 5.98 1.06 -13.91
N ALA A 89 5.56 2.28 -13.67
CA ALA A 89 4.21 2.55 -13.17
C ALA A 89 3.13 2.10 -14.14
N GLU A 90 3.38 2.26 -15.45
CA GLU A 90 2.47 1.84 -16.51
C GLU A 90 2.28 0.32 -16.50
N ASP A 91 3.37 -0.44 -16.38
CA ASP A 91 3.32 -1.90 -16.33
C ASP A 91 2.61 -2.37 -15.06
N LEU A 92 2.91 -1.74 -13.91
CA LEU A 92 2.24 -2.05 -12.65
C LEU A 92 0.73 -1.78 -12.77
N ALA A 93 0.35 -0.65 -13.34
CA ALA A 93 -1.07 -0.32 -13.54
C ALA A 93 -1.80 -1.40 -14.35
N GLY A 94 -1.19 -1.86 -15.45
CA GLY A 94 -1.74 -2.94 -16.27
C GLY A 94 -1.89 -4.25 -15.50
N ARG A 95 -0.87 -4.62 -14.71
CA ARG A 95 -0.90 -5.84 -13.89
C ARG A 95 -1.96 -5.78 -12.80
N LEU A 96 -2.11 -4.62 -12.14
CA LEU A 96 -3.15 -4.42 -11.12
C LEU A 96 -4.55 -4.49 -11.73
N ARG A 97 -4.78 -3.82 -12.87
CA ARG A 97 -6.08 -3.88 -13.57
C ARG A 97 -6.44 -5.31 -13.92
N GLN A 98 -5.50 -6.09 -14.45
CA GLN A 98 -5.71 -7.48 -14.82
C GLN A 98 -6.04 -8.35 -13.60
N ARG A 99 -5.29 -8.20 -12.53
CA ARG A 99 -5.50 -9.01 -11.30
C ARG A 99 -6.80 -8.69 -10.60
N CYS A 100 -7.21 -7.42 -10.60
CA CYS A 100 -8.29 -6.91 -9.77
C CYS A 100 -9.58 -6.61 -10.53
N GLN A 101 -9.70 -6.99 -11.80
CA GLN A 101 -10.81 -6.57 -12.66
C GLN A 101 -12.21 -6.87 -12.10
N ASP A 102 -12.36 -7.94 -11.33
CA ASP A 102 -13.65 -8.35 -10.77
C ASP A 102 -13.79 -8.05 -9.27
N LEU A 103 -12.86 -7.25 -8.72
CA LEU A 103 -12.84 -6.93 -7.29
C LEU A 103 -13.36 -5.51 -7.04
N SER A 104 -14.12 -5.36 -5.95
CA SER A 104 -14.72 -4.07 -5.59
C SER A 104 -13.71 -3.10 -4.97
N GLU A 105 -12.91 -3.59 -4.01
CA GLU A 105 -11.94 -2.80 -3.28
C GLU A 105 -10.70 -3.64 -2.98
N VAL A 106 -9.53 -3.08 -3.25
CA VAL A 106 -8.24 -3.75 -3.05
C VAL A 106 -7.26 -2.79 -2.38
N LEU A 107 -6.50 -3.30 -1.44
CA LEU A 107 -5.35 -2.59 -0.85
C LEU A 107 -4.07 -3.18 -1.46
N ALA A 108 -3.22 -2.33 -2.03
CA ALA A 108 -1.91 -2.71 -2.55
C ALA A 108 -0.81 -2.04 -1.72
N ILE A 109 0.14 -2.84 -1.27
CA ILE A 109 1.23 -2.40 -0.39
C ILE A 109 2.56 -2.56 -1.10
N GLY A 110 3.31 -1.47 -1.20
CA GLY A 110 4.57 -1.44 -1.92
C GLY A 110 5.53 -0.37 -1.44
N HIS A 111 6.30 0.15 -2.38
CA HIS A 111 7.48 0.97 -2.14
C HIS A 111 7.45 2.26 -2.95
N GLN A 112 8.22 3.27 -2.50
CA GLN A 112 8.60 4.41 -3.34
C GLN A 112 9.88 4.07 -4.11
N PRO A 113 10.06 4.61 -5.34
CA PRO A 113 9.19 5.61 -5.99
C PRO A 113 8.00 5.02 -6.77
N GLN A 114 7.89 3.70 -6.89
CA GLN A 114 6.91 3.05 -7.77
C GLN A 114 5.45 3.45 -7.45
N LEU A 115 5.07 3.49 -6.16
CA LEU A 115 3.70 3.85 -5.79
C LEU A 115 3.38 5.31 -6.12
N GLY A 116 4.30 6.24 -5.88
CA GLY A 116 4.11 7.65 -6.24
C GLY A 116 3.94 7.85 -7.74
N GLU A 117 4.74 7.14 -8.53
CA GLU A 117 4.63 7.14 -9.99
C GLU A 117 3.31 6.53 -10.46
N LEU A 118 2.86 5.46 -9.80
CA LEU A 118 1.56 4.84 -10.09
C LEU A 118 0.40 5.80 -9.85
N ILE A 119 0.41 6.52 -8.74
CA ILE A 119 -0.60 7.53 -8.42
C ILE A 119 -0.66 8.58 -9.53
N ALA A 120 0.49 9.08 -9.96
CA ALA A 120 0.58 10.08 -11.01
C ALA A 120 0.05 9.56 -12.36
N VAL A 121 0.39 8.33 -12.72
CA VAL A 121 -0.07 7.69 -13.97
C VAL A 121 -1.58 7.47 -13.95
N LEU A 122 -2.12 6.96 -12.85
CA LEU A 122 -3.54 6.63 -12.75
C LEU A 122 -4.43 7.86 -12.61
N SER A 123 -4.07 8.81 -11.75
CA SER A 123 -4.97 9.90 -11.34
C SER A 123 -4.54 11.28 -11.79
N LYS A 124 -3.38 11.42 -12.41
CA LYS A 124 -2.78 12.72 -12.80
C LYS A 124 -2.52 13.63 -11.59
N THR A 125 -2.42 13.05 -10.39
CA THR A 125 -2.17 13.75 -9.14
C THR A 125 -0.82 13.32 -8.58
N ILE A 126 -0.09 14.26 -7.99
CA ILE A 126 1.18 13.97 -7.32
C ILE A 126 0.93 13.98 -5.81
N PHE A 127 1.33 12.91 -5.14
CA PHE A 127 1.29 12.83 -3.67
C PHE A 127 2.56 12.16 -3.16
N ASN A 128 3.21 12.79 -2.19
CA ASN A 128 4.43 12.26 -1.59
C ASN A 128 4.10 11.29 -0.44
N LEU A 129 4.09 10.00 -0.74
CA LEU A 129 3.87 8.96 0.25
C LEU A 129 5.09 8.81 1.16
N LYS A 130 4.91 9.06 2.44
CA LYS A 130 5.86 8.70 3.50
C LYS A 130 5.63 7.25 3.92
N PRO A 131 6.54 6.63 4.70
CA PRO A 131 6.26 5.29 5.24
C PRO A 131 4.91 5.25 5.96
N ALA A 132 4.11 4.23 5.70
CA ALA A 132 2.70 4.09 6.12
C ALA A 132 1.77 5.19 5.58
N GLY A 133 2.20 5.93 4.56
CA GLY A 133 1.35 6.87 3.82
C GLY A 133 0.35 6.12 2.95
N LEU A 134 -0.81 6.71 2.76
CA LEU A 134 -1.98 6.05 2.19
C LEU A 134 -2.68 6.96 1.19
N VAL A 135 -3.07 6.39 0.05
CA VAL A 135 -3.86 7.07 -0.99
C VAL A 135 -5.04 6.19 -1.37
N ALA A 136 -6.20 6.80 -1.53
CA ALA A 136 -7.40 6.13 -2.04
C ALA A 136 -7.76 6.67 -3.42
N LEU A 137 -7.93 5.76 -4.37
CA LEU A 137 -8.31 6.07 -5.75
C LEU A 137 -9.59 5.31 -6.11
N ASP A 138 -10.38 5.89 -7.00
CA ASP A 138 -11.45 5.17 -7.68
C ASP A 138 -11.02 4.94 -9.13
N VAL A 139 -10.63 3.71 -9.43
CA VAL A 139 -10.12 3.32 -10.74
C VAL A 139 -11.30 3.00 -11.64
N LYS A 140 -11.38 3.71 -12.76
CA LYS A 140 -12.43 3.53 -13.77
C LYS A 140 -12.01 2.50 -14.81
N ASP A 141 -12.98 1.96 -15.53
CA ASP A 141 -12.71 1.05 -16.65
C ASP A 141 -11.94 1.76 -17.75
N GLN A 142 -12.24 3.03 -17.98
CA GLN A 142 -11.55 3.89 -18.95
C GLN A 142 -11.32 5.28 -18.34
N GLY A 143 -10.25 5.92 -18.81
CA GLY A 143 -9.89 7.25 -18.37
C GLY A 143 -9.16 7.27 -17.02
N PRO A 144 -8.83 8.46 -16.53
CA PRO A 144 -8.09 8.62 -15.27
C PRO A 144 -8.91 8.18 -14.06
N ALA A 145 -8.21 7.66 -13.05
CA ALA A 145 -8.80 7.37 -11.76
C ALA A 145 -9.13 8.67 -11.02
N ALA A 146 -10.19 8.64 -10.25
CA ALA A 146 -10.50 9.74 -9.34
C ALA A 146 -9.62 9.63 -8.09
N PHE A 147 -8.96 10.73 -7.71
CA PHE A 147 -8.22 10.83 -6.47
C PHE A 147 -9.20 11.16 -5.35
N LEU A 148 -9.43 10.23 -4.44
CA LEU A 148 -10.45 10.38 -3.41
C LEU A 148 -9.94 11.11 -2.18
N TRP A 149 -8.85 10.59 -1.59
CA TRP A 149 -8.21 11.19 -0.42
C TRP A 149 -6.82 10.57 -0.22
N ALA A 150 -6.01 11.23 0.60
CA ALA A 150 -4.68 10.78 0.96
C ALA A 150 -4.31 11.27 2.36
N CYS A 151 -3.43 10.53 3.03
CA CYS A 151 -2.85 10.97 4.30
C CYS A 151 -1.51 10.28 4.56
N ASN A 152 -0.61 10.99 5.20
CA ASN A 152 0.60 10.42 5.79
C ASN A 152 0.36 10.24 7.31
N PRO A 153 1.18 9.44 8.02
CA PRO A 153 0.96 9.22 9.46
C PRO A 153 0.87 10.50 10.30
N GLU A 154 1.63 11.52 9.95
CA GLU A 154 1.62 12.82 10.63
C GLU A 154 0.30 13.58 10.49
N ASP A 155 -0.50 13.27 9.48
CA ASP A 155 -1.80 13.90 9.22
C ASP A 155 -2.92 13.26 10.04
N LEU A 156 -2.64 12.15 10.70
CA LEU A 156 -3.63 11.40 11.48
C LEU A 156 -3.59 11.84 12.94
N PRO A 157 -4.77 11.87 13.62
CA PRO A 157 -4.80 12.23 15.03
C PRO A 157 -3.99 11.24 15.87
N VAL A 158 -3.30 11.77 16.88
CA VAL A 158 -2.63 10.95 17.90
C VAL A 158 -3.71 10.23 18.70
N PRO A 159 -3.58 8.90 18.90
CA PRO A 159 -4.56 8.16 19.70
C PRO A 159 -4.57 8.57 21.15
#